data_f1739de4589a38ec5bc676758e1a8d19
#
_entry.id   f1739de4589a38ec5bc676758e1a8d19
#
_cell.length_a   1.000
_cell.length_b   1.000
_cell.length_c   1.000
_cell.angle_alpha   90.00
_cell.angle_beta   90.00
_cell.angle_gamma   90.00
#
_symmetry.space_group_name_H-M   'P 1'
#
loop_
_entity.id
_entity.type
_entity.pdbx_description
1 polymer ?
#
loop_
_entity_poly.entity_id
_entity_poly.type
_entity_poly.pdbx_seq_one_letter_code
_entity_poly.pdbx_strand_id
1 'polypeptide(L)'
;MHCGYHLQGTGGSLPPSVKIIAVMPFERQVPVLQLDQRVTEAVTRELAQRARVKVQSAKEGADAVLSGAITGYGVAPLSYDSAGRANRYQVTMSARVKLADGDGKVLFESQGYRFTEVYERTSRPGAYISEEVVAYSVVASDFARALVATIMEAGPGGEVSK
;
A
#
# COMPACT_ATOMS: atom_id res chain seq x y z
N MET A 1 18.56 38.85 19.67
CA MET A 1 17.36 38.43 18.89
C MET A 1 17.80 37.39 17.88
N HIS A 2 17.66 36.14 18.23
CA HIS A 2 17.92 35.04 17.28
C HIS A 2 16.56 34.48 16.85
N CYS A 3 16.11 34.90 15.68
CA CYS A 3 15.04 34.23 14.99
C CYS A 3 15.60 32.93 14.40
N GLY A 4 15.48 31.85 15.16
CA GLY A 4 15.70 30.53 14.65
C GLY A 4 14.53 30.11 13.76
N TYR A 5 14.57 30.41 12.49
CA TYR A 5 13.76 29.72 11.51
C TYR A 5 14.30 28.30 11.40
N HIS A 6 13.71 27.38 12.12
CA HIS A 6 13.78 25.98 11.74
C HIS A 6 12.93 25.85 10.48
N LEU A 7 13.57 25.87 9.34
CA LEU A 7 13.08 25.21 8.15
C LEU A 7 13.00 23.72 8.52
N GLN A 8 11.82 23.31 9.01
CA GLN A 8 11.46 21.91 8.95
C GLN A 8 11.48 21.56 7.46
N GLY A 9 12.53 20.85 7.06
CA GLY A 9 12.62 20.29 5.75
C GLY A 9 11.39 19.44 5.52
N THR A 10 10.53 19.92 4.67
CA THR A 10 9.36 19.21 4.11
C THR A 10 9.86 18.16 3.13
N GLY A 11 10.68 17.26 3.59
CA GLY A 11 11.03 16.02 2.93
C GLY A 11 10.39 14.91 3.73
N GLY A 12 9.19 14.52 3.36
CA GLY A 12 8.53 13.35 3.91
C GLY A 12 9.40 12.13 3.67
N SER A 13 10.20 11.78 4.63
CA SER A 13 10.98 10.56 4.66
C SER A 13 10.87 9.96 6.04
N LEU A 14 11.00 8.66 6.10
CA LEU A 14 11.11 7.95 7.37
C LEU A 14 12.24 8.54 8.21
N PRO A 15 12.11 8.54 9.56
CA PRO A 15 13.21 9.00 10.41
C PRO A 15 14.52 8.29 10.05
N PRO A 16 15.67 8.99 10.06
CA PRO A 16 16.96 8.38 9.70
C PRO A 16 17.35 7.19 10.59
N SER A 17 16.74 7.08 11.77
CA SER A 17 16.93 5.96 12.69
C SER A 17 16.24 4.67 12.22
N VAL A 18 15.27 4.76 11.30
CA VAL A 18 14.58 3.60 10.76
C VAL A 18 15.36 3.06 9.57
N LYS A 19 16.12 2.00 9.81
CA LYS A 19 16.93 1.30 8.80
C LYS A 19 16.38 -0.08 8.46
N ILE A 20 15.66 -0.69 9.38
CA ILE A 20 15.09 -2.03 9.24
C ILE A 20 13.60 -1.95 9.57
N ILE A 21 12.75 -2.33 8.62
CA ILE A 21 11.31 -2.41 8.81
C ILE A 21 10.87 -3.88 8.76
N ALA A 22 10.15 -4.31 9.78
CA ALA A 22 9.44 -5.57 9.75
C ALA A 22 8.07 -5.35 9.10
N VAL A 23 7.76 -6.08 8.05
CA VAL A 23 6.43 -6.09 7.44
C VAL A 23 5.68 -7.34 7.91
N MET A 24 4.64 -7.11 8.70
CA MET A 24 3.76 -8.20 9.13
C MET A 24 2.81 -8.58 8.01
N PRO A 25 2.40 -9.85 7.91
CA PRO A 25 1.37 -10.26 6.98
C PRO A 25 0.11 -9.40 7.16
N PHE A 26 -0.39 -8.83 6.06
CA PHE A 26 -1.66 -8.11 6.09
C PHE A 26 -2.79 -9.08 6.41
N GLU A 27 -3.67 -8.66 7.30
CA GLU A 27 -4.90 -9.40 7.58
C GLU A 27 -5.90 -9.21 6.45
N ARG A 28 -6.68 -10.24 6.18
CA ARG A 28 -7.71 -10.20 5.15
C ARG A 28 -9.09 -10.25 5.79
N GLN A 29 -9.86 -9.19 5.61
CA GLN A 29 -11.24 -9.07 6.05
C GLN A 29 -12.23 -9.07 4.88
N VAL A 30 -11.77 -9.46 3.69
CA VAL A 30 -12.55 -9.52 2.44
C VAL A 30 -12.48 -10.93 1.84
N PRO A 31 -13.51 -11.38 1.10
CA PRO A 31 -13.55 -12.73 0.54
C PRO A 31 -12.76 -12.89 -0.77
N VAL A 32 -11.61 -12.21 -0.89
CA VAL A 32 -10.72 -12.32 -2.05
C VAL A 32 -9.50 -13.14 -1.69
N LEU A 33 -9.43 -14.36 -2.22
CA LEU A 33 -8.37 -15.30 -1.90
C LEU A 33 -6.98 -14.77 -2.27
N GLN A 34 -6.02 -14.98 -1.39
CA GLN A 34 -4.61 -14.62 -1.56
C GLN A 34 -4.31 -13.11 -1.73
N LEU A 35 -5.29 -12.23 -1.57
CA LEU A 35 -5.07 -10.80 -1.69
C LEU A 35 -4.12 -10.28 -0.59
N ASP A 36 -4.27 -10.79 0.62
CA ASP A 36 -3.40 -10.52 1.76
C ASP A 36 -1.93 -10.86 1.49
N GLN A 37 -1.66 -12.03 0.92
CA GLN A 37 -0.31 -12.45 0.53
C GLN A 37 0.27 -11.54 -0.55
N ARG A 38 -0.50 -11.27 -1.59
CA ARG A 38 -0.07 -10.42 -2.71
C ARG A 38 0.22 -8.99 -2.27
N VAL A 39 -0.62 -8.44 -1.41
CA VAL A 39 -0.41 -7.10 -0.83
C VAL A 39 0.84 -7.09 0.06
N THR A 40 1.00 -8.07 0.93
CA THR A 40 2.18 -8.19 1.80
C THR A 40 3.48 -8.25 0.99
N GLU A 41 3.53 -9.08 -0.04
CA GLU A 41 4.69 -9.21 -0.93
C GLU A 41 4.96 -7.92 -1.71
N ALA A 42 3.92 -7.28 -2.23
CA ALA A 42 4.04 -6.04 -2.98
C ALA A 42 4.54 -4.88 -2.10
N VAL A 43 4.00 -4.73 -0.89
CA VAL A 43 4.43 -3.72 0.07
C VAL A 43 5.87 -3.96 0.51
N THR A 44 6.24 -5.20 0.78
CA THR A 44 7.62 -5.59 1.12
C THR A 44 8.59 -5.16 0.02
N ARG A 45 8.26 -5.45 -1.23
CA ARG A 45 9.08 -5.10 -2.39
C ARG A 45 9.21 -3.59 -2.58
N GLU A 46 8.11 -2.86 -2.49
CA GLU A 46 8.10 -1.40 -2.65
C GLU A 46 8.90 -0.69 -1.55
N LEU A 47 8.77 -1.12 -0.30
CA LEU A 47 9.56 -0.57 0.80
C LEU A 47 11.07 -0.79 0.59
N ALA A 48 11.46 -2.01 0.22
CA ALA A 48 12.86 -2.32 -0.04
C ALA A 48 13.46 -1.48 -1.18
N GLN A 49 12.69 -1.22 -2.22
CA GLN A 49 13.15 -0.48 -3.39
C GLN A 49 13.14 1.04 -3.18
N ARG A 50 12.06 1.59 -2.60
CA ARG A 50 11.85 3.04 -2.51
C ARG A 50 12.40 3.66 -1.24
N ALA A 51 12.15 3.01 -0.11
CA ALA A 51 12.53 3.58 1.18
C ALA A 51 14.01 3.36 1.51
N ARG A 52 14.72 2.56 0.71
CA ARG A 52 16.12 2.20 0.95
C ARG A 52 16.35 1.63 2.35
N VAL A 53 15.36 0.93 2.85
CA VAL A 53 15.42 0.24 4.14
C VAL A 53 15.55 -1.26 3.90
N LYS A 54 16.13 -1.94 4.87
CA LYS A 54 16.11 -3.39 4.90
C LYS A 54 14.73 -3.85 5.38
N VAL A 55 14.11 -4.79 4.68
CA VAL A 55 12.81 -5.34 5.04
C VAL A 55 12.96 -6.77 5.51
N GLN A 56 12.30 -7.10 6.60
CA GLN A 56 12.25 -8.45 7.16
C GLN A 56 10.83 -8.82 7.59
N SER A 57 10.58 -10.09 7.83
CA SER A 57 9.28 -10.60 8.29
C SER A 57 9.17 -10.73 9.81
N ALA A 58 10.28 -10.74 10.52
CA ALA A 58 10.31 -10.87 11.98
C ALA A 58 10.41 -9.49 12.64
N LYS A 59 9.70 -9.32 13.76
CA LYS A 59 9.72 -8.07 14.54
C LYS A 59 11.06 -7.84 15.25
N GLU A 60 11.73 -8.91 15.62
CA GLU A 60 12.99 -8.87 16.37
C GLU A 60 14.09 -8.19 15.55
N GLY A 61 14.73 -7.20 16.13
CA GLY A 61 15.79 -6.43 15.50
C GLY A 61 15.32 -5.40 14.48
N ALA A 62 14.02 -5.21 14.28
CA ALA A 62 13.47 -4.18 13.43
C ALA A 62 13.40 -2.83 14.16
N ASP A 63 13.68 -1.75 13.44
CA ASP A 63 13.55 -0.38 13.95
C ASP A 63 12.09 0.09 13.92
N ALA A 64 11.29 -0.44 13.01
CA ALA A 64 9.86 -0.19 12.90
C ALA A 64 9.11 -1.42 12.40
N VAL A 65 7.81 -1.46 12.70
CA VAL A 65 6.92 -2.54 12.31
C VAL A 65 5.75 -1.98 11.54
N LEU A 66 5.55 -2.46 10.31
CA LEU A 66 4.39 -2.18 9.48
C LEU A 66 3.39 -3.32 9.60
N SER A 67 2.17 -2.97 9.95
CA SER A 67 1.04 -3.89 10.03
C SER A 67 -0.17 -3.30 9.33
N GLY A 68 -1.07 -4.13 8.87
CA GLY A 68 -2.29 -3.68 8.22
C GLY A 68 -3.34 -4.76 8.05
N ALA A 69 -4.52 -4.32 7.65
CA ALA A 69 -5.64 -5.20 7.33
C ALA A 69 -6.38 -4.66 6.10
N ILE A 70 -6.68 -5.53 5.16
CA ILE A 70 -7.51 -5.19 4.00
C ILE A 70 -8.97 -5.29 4.45
N THR A 71 -9.65 -4.15 4.49
CA THR A 71 -11.00 -4.01 5.04
C THR A 71 -12.07 -3.93 3.98
N GLY A 72 -11.70 -3.60 2.74
CA GLY A 72 -12.64 -3.50 1.63
C GLY A 72 -11.98 -3.78 0.28
N TYR A 73 -12.73 -4.39 -0.62
CA TYR A 73 -12.35 -4.60 -2.00
C TYR A 73 -13.60 -4.58 -2.86
N GLY A 74 -13.62 -3.75 -3.88
CA GLY A 74 -14.76 -3.64 -4.79
C GLY A 74 -14.31 -3.42 -6.22
N VAL A 75 -15.08 -3.97 -7.15
CA VAL A 75 -14.88 -3.80 -8.58
C VAL A 75 -16.20 -3.35 -9.20
N ALA A 76 -16.18 -2.26 -9.94
CA ALA A 76 -17.34 -1.73 -10.64
C ALA A 76 -17.03 -1.51 -12.11
N PRO A 77 -17.85 -1.99 -13.04
CA PRO A 77 -17.69 -1.68 -14.46
C PRO A 77 -18.00 -0.21 -14.73
N LEU A 78 -17.15 0.44 -15.54
CA LEU A 78 -17.30 1.85 -15.93
C LEU A 78 -17.79 2.01 -17.37
N SER A 79 -17.42 1.11 -18.26
CA SER A 79 -17.82 1.16 -19.65
C SER A 79 -17.88 -0.24 -20.28
N TYR A 80 -18.57 -0.32 -21.41
CA TYR A 80 -18.80 -1.57 -22.13
C TYR A 80 -18.35 -1.43 -23.59
N ASP A 81 -17.88 -2.53 -24.17
CA ASP A 81 -17.56 -2.60 -25.59
C ASP A 81 -18.83 -2.74 -26.46
N SER A 82 -18.67 -2.75 -27.78
CA SER A 82 -19.77 -2.90 -28.74
C SER A 82 -20.48 -4.26 -28.62
N ALA A 83 -19.87 -5.24 -28.00
CA ALA A 83 -20.48 -6.56 -27.74
C ALA A 83 -21.18 -6.63 -26.37
N GLY A 84 -21.30 -5.51 -25.64
CA GLY A 84 -21.94 -5.44 -24.34
C GLY A 84 -21.11 -6.02 -23.20
N ARG A 85 -19.80 -6.23 -23.39
CA ARG A 85 -18.87 -6.72 -22.35
C ARG A 85 -18.18 -5.55 -21.68
N ALA A 86 -18.06 -5.59 -20.35
CA ALA A 86 -17.31 -4.57 -19.62
C ALA A 86 -15.84 -4.53 -20.11
N ASN A 87 -15.36 -3.35 -20.44
CA ASN A 87 -14.00 -3.12 -20.95
C ASN A 87 -13.16 -2.21 -20.05
N ARG A 88 -13.79 -1.47 -19.13
CA ARG A 88 -13.10 -0.69 -18.10
C ARG A 88 -13.74 -0.94 -16.75
N TYR A 89 -12.89 -1.10 -15.73
CA TYR A 89 -13.31 -1.37 -14.37
C TYR A 89 -12.64 -0.40 -13.41
N GLN A 90 -13.41 0.06 -12.44
CA GLN A 90 -12.86 0.76 -11.29
C GLN A 90 -12.70 -0.23 -10.15
N VAL A 91 -11.49 -0.33 -9.63
CA VAL A 91 -11.17 -1.13 -8.44
C VAL A 91 -10.94 -0.18 -7.28
N THR A 92 -11.60 -0.48 -6.16
CA THR A 92 -11.39 0.25 -4.89
C THR A 92 -10.95 -0.76 -3.84
N MET A 93 -9.85 -0.44 -3.16
CA MET A 93 -9.35 -1.23 -2.04
C MET A 93 -9.19 -0.33 -0.82
N SER A 94 -9.67 -0.80 0.33
CA SER A 94 -9.56 -0.08 1.60
C SER A 94 -8.74 -0.91 2.58
N ALA A 95 -7.93 -0.23 3.39
CA ALA A 95 -7.08 -0.88 4.37
C ALA A 95 -6.89 -0.02 5.62
N ARG A 96 -6.68 -0.66 6.76
CA ARG A 96 -6.07 -0.04 7.93
C ARG A 96 -4.58 -0.32 7.85
N VAL A 97 -3.78 0.69 8.15
CA VAL A 97 -2.31 0.58 8.09
C VAL A 97 -1.70 1.31 9.25
N LYS A 98 -0.69 0.72 9.87
CA LYS A 98 0.06 1.31 10.98
C LYS A 98 1.55 0.99 10.86
N LEU A 99 2.37 2.02 10.93
CA LEU A 99 3.81 1.91 11.07
C LEU A 99 4.21 2.52 12.42
N ALA A 100 4.80 1.71 13.29
CA ALA A 100 5.26 2.14 14.61
C ALA A 100 6.72 1.77 14.82
N ASP A 101 7.47 2.61 15.54
CA ASP A 101 8.86 2.33 15.90
C ASP A 101 8.96 1.32 17.05
N GLY A 102 10.20 0.96 17.42
CA GLY A 102 10.46 0.00 18.49
C GLY A 102 10.00 0.46 19.89
N ASP A 103 9.79 1.76 20.10
CA ASP A 103 9.29 2.34 21.34
C ASP A 103 7.76 2.49 21.34
N GLY A 104 7.11 2.05 20.28
CA GLY A 104 5.66 2.15 20.12
C GLY A 104 5.18 3.50 19.60
N LYS A 105 6.06 4.42 19.23
CA LYS A 105 5.69 5.68 18.58
C LYS A 105 5.15 5.41 17.20
N VAL A 106 3.97 5.93 16.90
CA VAL A 106 3.35 5.84 15.59
C VAL A 106 4.03 6.79 14.62
N LEU A 107 4.60 6.24 13.56
CA LEU A 107 5.23 6.98 12.47
C LEU A 107 4.24 7.28 11.33
N PHE A 108 3.32 6.36 11.11
CA PHE A 108 2.23 6.51 10.15
C PHE A 108 1.04 5.67 10.60
N GLU A 109 -0.16 6.22 10.48
CA GLU A 109 -1.40 5.48 10.74
C GLU A 109 -2.52 5.98 9.84
N SER A 110 -3.28 5.06 9.28
CA SER A 110 -4.54 5.34 8.59
C SER A 110 -5.54 4.24 8.90
N GLN A 111 -6.70 4.64 9.44
CA GLN A 111 -7.80 3.71 9.75
C GLN A 111 -8.66 3.39 8.53
N GLY A 112 -8.57 4.20 7.49
CA GLY A 112 -9.37 4.05 6.27
C GLY A 112 -8.62 4.45 5.02
N TYR A 113 -7.37 3.95 4.85
CA TYR A 113 -6.62 4.19 3.63
C TYR A 113 -7.40 3.62 2.45
N ARG A 114 -7.67 4.46 1.46
CA ARG A 114 -8.43 4.09 0.26
C ARG A 114 -7.58 4.28 -0.98
N PHE A 115 -7.55 3.24 -1.78
CA PHE A 115 -6.93 3.21 -3.10
C PHE A 115 -8.00 2.97 -4.15
N THR A 116 -8.00 3.75 -5.21
CA THR A 116 -8.93 3.60 -6.35
C THR A 116 -8.16 3.75 -7.65
N GLU A 117 -8.31 2.80 -8.54
CA GLU A 117 -7.67 2.82 -9.86
C GLU A 117 -8.60 2.26 -10.93
N VAL A 118 -8.40 2.70 -12.16
CA VAL A 118 -9.16 2.23 -13.32
C VAL A 118 -8.30 1.32 -14.17
N TYR A 119 -8.81 0.14 -14.46
CA TYR A 119 -8.14 -0.87 -15.29
C TYR A 119 -8.93 -1.12 -16.55
N GLU A 120 -8.22 -1.22 -17.66
CA GLU A 120 -8.80 -1.60 -18.95
C GLU A 120 -8.57 -3.09 -19.22
N ARG A 121 -9.59 -3.73 -19.75
CA ARG A 121 -9.48 -5.09 -20.23
C ARG A 121 -8.73 -5.10 -21.54
N THR A 122 -7.53 -5.63 -21.57
CA THR A 122 -6.81 -5.88 -22.82
C THR A 122 -7.28 -7.17 -23.44
N SER A 123 -7.94 -7.07 -24.60
CA SER A 123 -8.31 -8.21 -25.42
C SER A 123 -7.04 -8.79 -26.08
N ARG A 124 -6.25 -9.58 -25.34
CA ARG A 124 -5.23 -10.43 -25.97
C ARG A 124 -5.83 -11.81 -26.21
N PRO A 125 -5.97 -12.27 -27.48
CA PRO A 125 -6.36 -13.64 -27.75
C PRO A 125 -5.29 -14.58 -27.21
N GLY A 126 -5.66 -15.56 -26.38
CA GLY A 126 -4.79 -16.63 -25.90
C GLY A 126 -4.32 -16.55 -24.44
N ALA A 127 -4.73 -15.56 -23.66
CA ALA A 127 -4.43 -15.53 -22.23
C ALA A 127 -5.50 -16.30 -21.45
N TYR A 128 -5.34 -17.61 -21.31
CA TYR A 128 -6.14 -18.48 -20.43
C TYR A 128 -5.72 -18.40 -18.95
N ILE A 129 -5.06 -17.34 -18.54
CA ILE A 129 -4.90 -17.05 -17.12
C ILE A 129 -6.16 -16.28 -16.74
N SER A 130 -6.89 -16.76 -15.75
CA SER A 130 -8.12 -16.09 -15.31
C SER A 130 -7.84 -14.62 -15.11
N GLU A 131 -8.55 -13.77 -15.79
CA GLU A 131 -8.39 -12.30 -15.77
C GLU A 131 -8.36 -11.76 -14.34
N GLU A 132 -9.04 -12.46 -13.41
CA GLU A 132 -9.06 -12.13 -11.98
C GLU A 132 -7.70 -12.26 -11.29
N VAL A 133 -6.94 -13.32 -11.55
CA VAL A 133 -5.66 -13.56 -10.86
C VAL A 133 -4.59 -12.55 -11.29
N VAL A 134 -4.56 -12.20 -12.58
CA VAL A 134 -3.65 -11.16 -13.09
C VAL A 134 -4.05 -9.80 -12.53
N ALA A 135 -5.34 -9.51 -12.48
CA ALA A 135 -5.85 -8.26 -11.93
C ALA A 135 -5.47 -8.06 -10.47
N TYR A 136 -5.60 -9.08 -9.61
CA TYR A 136 -5.24 -8.96 -8.19
C TYR A 136 -3.75 -8.66 -7.97
N SER A 137 -2.88 -9.23 -8.78
CA SER A 137 -1.44 -8.96 -8.70
C SER A 137 -1.11 -7.52 -9.09
N VAL A 138 -1.74 -7.02 -10.15
CA VAL A 138 -1.57 -5.64 -10.61
C VAL A 138 -2.12 -4.66 -9.58
N VAL A 139 -3.33 -4.91 -9.08
CA VAL A 139 -3.96 -4.08 -8.05
C VAL A 139 -3.12 -4.04 -6.78
N ALA A 140 -2.61 -5.19 -6.31
CA ALA A 140 -1.74 -5.26 -5.14
C ALA A 140 -0.45 -4.46 -5.32
N SER A 141 0.16 -4.52 -6.51
CA SER A 141 1.37 -3.76 -6.82
C SER A 141 1.11 -2.25 -6.86
N ASP A 142 0.03 -1.83 -7.50
CA ASP A 142 -0.34 -0.42 -7.59
C ASP A 142 -0.76 0.14 -6.22
N PHE A 143 -1.50 -0.63 -5.43
CA PHE A 143 -1.81 -0.30 -4.05
C PHE A 143 -0.55 -0.12 -3.20
N ALA A 144 0.38 -1.06 -3.27
CA ALA A 144 1.62 -1.00 -2.52
C ALA A 144 2.45 0.23 -2.89
N ARG A 145 2.52 0.55 -4.18
CA ARG A 145 3.21 1.74 -4.68
C ARG A 145 2.60 3.01 -4.13
N ALA A 146 1.29 3.13 -4.16
CA ALA A 146 0.56 4.29 -3.64
C ALA A 146 0.71 4.41 -2.12
N LEU A 147 0.57 3.30 -1.40
CA LEU A 147 0.70 3.26 0.06
C LEU A 147 2.10 3.66 0.53
N VAL A 148 3.14 3.07 -0.06
CA VAL A 148 4.53 3.38 0.30
C VAL A 148 4.87 4.84 0.00
N ALA A 149 4.41 5.37 -1.14
CA ALA A 149 4.54 6.79 -1.46
C ALA A 149 3.88 7.67 -0.39
N THR A 150 2.66 7.33 0.04
CA THR A 150 1.95 8.05 1.09
C THR A 150 2.69 8.00 2.43
N ILE A 151 3.20 6.84 2.83
CA ILE A 151 3.99 6.69 4.06
C ILE A 151 5.25 7.57 4.02
N MET A 152 5.92 7.61 2.89
CA MET A 152 7.15 8.41 2.73
C MET A 152 6.89 9.91 2.66
N GLU A 153 5.75 10.33 2.14
CA GLU A 153 5.37 11.74 2.03
C GLU A 153 4.79 12.31 3.33
N ALA A 154 4.14 11.49 4.14
CA ALA A 154 3.49 11.93 5.38
C ALA A 154 4.47 12.46 6.43
N GLY A 155 5.73 12.02 6.40
CA GLY A 155 6.72 12.37 7.43
C GLY A 155 6.36 11.82 8.82
N PRO A 156 7.21 12.04 9.82
CA PRO A 156 6.94 11.57 11.17
C PRO A 156 5.74 12.30 11.78
N GLY A 157 4.67 11.56 12.06
CA GLY A 157 3.45 12.05 12.70
C GLY A 157 2.32 12.47 11.76
N GLY A 158 2.41 12.15 10.47
CA GLY A 158 1.34 12.40 9.52
C GLY A 158 0.12 11.48 9.71
N GLU A 159 -0.92 11.96 10.38
CA GLU A 159 -2.26 11.40 10.22
C GLU A 159 -2.78 11.82 8.85
N VAL A 160 -2.98 10.86 7.96
CA VAL A 160 -3.79 11.10 6.76
C VAL A 160 -5.24 10.85 7.14
N SER A 161 -5.89 11.90 7.63
CA SER A 161 -7.33 11.94 7.79
C SER A 161 -7.97 12.16 6.41
N LYS A 162 -8.71 11.16 5.99
CA LYS A 162 -9.54 11.04 4.77
C LYS A 162 -8.83 10.71 3.50
#